data_1780c73ccebc773b1d8815d910d3becc
#
_entry.id   1780c73ccebc773b1d8815d910d3becc
#
_cell.length_a   1.000
_cell.length_b   1.000
_cell.length_c   1.000
_cell.angle_alpha   90.00
_cell.angle_beta   90.00
_cell.angle_gamma   90.00
#
_symmetry.space_group_name_H-M   'P 1'
#
loop_
_entity.id
_entity.type
_entity.pdbx_description
1 polymer ?
#
loop_
_entity_poly.entity_id
_entity_poly.type
_entity_poly.pdbx_seq_one_letter_code
_entity_poly.pdbx_strand_id
1 'polypeptide(L)'
;MKPYFPMFVSLEDKRILVVGAGNIATRRIKALMKFGASIRVVAPLFDPELEGIEELDLINRGFIPGDLDDVDMVVIATNNAPLNEEIAGMCEARGIIKNVSSNQKLCDFFFPATILTDDIIVGICSGGNDPSVTKSARADIEKFLKNRR
;
A
#
# COMPACT_ATOMS: atom_id res chain seq x y z
N MET A 1 8.37 -19.49 7.75
CA MET A 1 8.19 -18.24 6.96
C MET A 1 8.88 -18.42 5.62
N LYS A 2 8.20 -18.15 4.50
CA LYS A 2 8.90 -18.08 3.20
C LYS A 2 9.79 -16.84 3.22
N PRO A 3 11.06 -16.91 2.81
CA PRO A 3 11.90 -15.74 2.74
C PRO A 3 11.43 -14.82 1.60
N TYR A 4 11.22 -13.55 1.91
CA TYR A 4 10.96 -12.50 0.91
C TYR A 4 12.24 -11.71 0.68
N PHE A 5 12.49 -11.37 -0.57
CA PHE A 5 13.61 -10.50 -0.91
C PHE A 5 13.26 -9.05 -0.59
N PRO A 6 13.99 -8.38 0.32
CA PRO A 6 13.78 -6.98 0.58
C PRO A 6 14.27 -6.13 -0.59
N MET A 7 13.40 -5.25 -1.09
CA MET A 7 13.69 -4.39 -2.22
C MET A 7 13.17 -2.99 -1.95
N PHE A 8 13.98 -1.98 -2.25
CA PHE A 8 13.57 -0.58 -2.24
C PHE A 8 13.23 -0.15 -3.66
N VAL A 9 12.06 0.45 -3.84
CA VAL A 9 11.54 0.88 -5.13
C VAL A 9 11.28 2.37 -5.10
N SER A 10 11.72 3.10 -6.11
CA SER A 10 11.29 4.49 -6.30
C SER A 10 9.83 4.53 -6.72
N LEU A 11 9.03 5.31 -6.01
CA LEU A 11 7.63 5.58 -6.35
C LEU A 11 7.46 6.93 -7.05
N GLU A 12 8.54 7.67 -7.26
CA GLU A 12 8.53 8.90 -8.05
C GLU A 12 8.02 8.59 -9.45
N ASP A 13 7.08 9.40 -9.93
CA ASP A 13 6.39 9.23 -11.22
C ASP A 13 5.59 7.92 -11.38
N LYS A 14 5.44 7.11 -10.32
CA LYS A 14 4.59 5.92 -10.36
C LYS A 14 3.13 6.25 -10.14
N ARG A 15 2.28 5.66 -10.97
CA ARG A 15 0.82 5.76 -10.86
C ARG A 15 0.28 4.58 -10.07
N ILE A 16 -0.25 4.89 -8.90
CA ILE A 16 -0.79 3.88 -7.98
C ILE A 16 -2.30 4.03 -7.92
N LEU A 17 -3.00 2.94 -8.21
CA LEU A 17 -4.43 2.84 -7.99
C LEU A 17 -4.71 2.21 -6.63
N VAL A 18 -5.57 2.83 -5.85
CA VAL A 18 -6.13 2.25 -4.63
C VAL A 18 -7.62 2.01 -4.85
N VAL A 19 -8.07 0.78 -4.73
CA VAL A 19 -9.47 0.40 -4.82
C VAL A 19 -10.01 0.14 -3.42
N GLY A 20 -10.96 0.98 -3.00
CA GLY A 20 -11.43 1.06 -1.62
C GLY A 20 -10.83 2.23 -0.85
N ALA A 21 -11.56 2.77 0.10
CA ALA A 21 -11.19 3.97 0.85
C ALA A 21 -11.59 3.90 2.34
N GLY A 22 -11.59 2.70 2.93
CA GLY A 22 -11.77 2.48 4.36
C GLY A 22 -10.45 2.61 5.14
N ASN A 23 -10.47 2.25 6.42
CA ASN A 23 -9.32 2.41 7.34
C ASN A 23 -8.01 1.79 6.83
N ILE A 24 -8.07 0.61 6.22
CA ILE A 24 -6.86 -0.07 5.71
C ILE A 24 -6.31 0.69 4.51
N ALA A 25 -7.17 1.07 3.55
CA ALA A 25 -6.79 1.86 2.39
C ALA A 25 -6.18 3.19 2.80
N THR A 26 -6.84 3.93 3.70
CA THR A 26 -6.39 5.22 4.23
C THR A 26 -4.98 5.15 4.81
N ARG A 27 -4.72 4.15 5.64
CA ARG A 27 -3.39 3.94 6.22
C ARG A 27 -2.31 3.66 5.16
N ARG A 28 -2.64 2.88 4.13
CA ARG A 28 -1.72 2.56 3.02
C ARG A 28 -1.47 3.76 2.11
N ILE A 29 -2.52 4.53 1.81
CA ILE A 29 -2.42 5.78 1.05
C ILE A 29 -1.46 6.75 1.75
N LYS A 30 -1.66 7.00 3.05
CA LYS A 30 -0.79 7.87 3.85
C LYS A 30 0.66 7.38 3.91
N ALA A 31 0.88 6.06 3.89
CA ALA A 31 2.22 5.49 3.81
C ALA A 31 2.87 5.77 2.45
N LEU A 32 2.15 5.56 1.34
CA LEU A 32 2.65 5.76 -0.03
C LEU A 32 2.92 7.23 -0.35
N MET A 33 2.11 8.15 0.14
CA MET A 33 2.27 9.61 -0.07
C MET A 33 3.65 10.11 0.37
N LYS A 34 4.25 9.49 1.39
CA LYS A 34 5.59 9.85 1.88
C LYS A 34 6.72 9.62 0.86
N PHE A 35 6.44 8.89 -0.21
CA PHE A 35 7.42 8.46 -1.21
C PHE A 35 7.16 9.05 -2.61
N GLY A 36 6.32 10.09 -2.71
CA GLY A 36 6.14 10.86 -3.94
C GLY A 36 5.32 10.17 -5.03
N ALA A 37 4.53 9.14 -4.69
CA ALA A 37 3.66 8.46 -5.64
C ALA A 37 2.47 9.34 -6.07
N SER A 38 2.06 9.22 -7.34
CA SER A 38 0.77 9.73 -7.83
C SER A 38 -0.32 8.71 -7.50
N ILE A 39 -1.29 9.09 -6.67
CA ILE A 39 -2.28 8.16 -6.13
C ILE A 39 -3.69 8.53 -6.61
N ARG A 40 -4.34 7.59 -7.28
CA ARG A 40 -5.77 7.61 -7.59
C ARG A 40 -6.49 6.65 -6.64
N VAL A 41 -7.60 7.10 -6.07
CA VAL A 41 -8.44 6.30 -5.16
C VAL A 41 -9.83 6.16 -5.76
N VAL A 42 -10.26 4.93 -5.98
CA VAL A 42 -11.60 4.61 -6.51
C VAL A 42 -12.41 3.92 -5.42
N ALA A 43 -13.47 4.56 -4.96
CA ALA A 43 -14.39 4.01 -3.96
C ALA A 43 -15.75 4.72 -4.02
N PRO A 44 -16.88 4.04 -3.71
CA PRO A 44 -18.18 4.68 -3.60
C PRO A 44 -18.31 5.61 -2.40
N LEU A 45 -17.50 5.40 -1.35
CA LEU A 45 -17.43 6.22 -0.14
C LEU A 45 -15.98 6.36 0.29
N PHE A 46 -15.59 7.51 0.79
CA PHE A 46 -14.24 7.79 1.31
C PHE A 46 -14.25 7.94 2.82
N ASP A 47 -13.17 7.48 3.44
CA ASP A 47 -12.86 7.88 4.81
C ASP A 47 -12.68 9.41 4.85
N PRO A 48 -13.30 10.12 5.82
CA PRO A 48 -13.16 11.58 5.93
C PRO A 48 -11.72 12.08 5.98
N GLU A 49 -10.78 11.26 6.44
CA GLU A 49 -9.37 11.62 6.47
C GLU A 49 -8.73 11.75 5.09
N LEU A 50 -9.34 11.21 4.04
CA LEU A 50 -8.88 11.33 2.66
C LEU A 50 -9.46 12.56 1.96
N GLU A 51 -10.64 13.00 2.40
CA GLU A 51 -11.29 14.17 1.86
C GLU A 51 -10.47 15.42 2.22
N GLY A 52 -10.16 16.25 1.24
CA GLY A 52 -9.35 17.45 1.44
C GLY A 52 -7.84 17.27 1.29
N ILE A 53 -7.36 16.06 0.97
CA ILE A 53 -5.97 15.86 0.55
C ILE A 53 -5.88 16.17 -0.95
N GLU A 54 -5.36 17.34 -1.29
CA GLU A 54 -5.32 17.85 -2.67
C GLU A 54 -4.49 17.00 -3.63
N GLU A 55 -3.50 16.27 -3.11
CA GLU A 55 -2.60 15.42 -3.88
C GLU A 55 -3.24 14.11 -4.32
N LEU A 56 -4.43 13.77 -3.82
CA LEU A 56 -5.15 12.56 -4.18
C LEU A 56 -6.16 12.81 -5.30
N ASP A 57 -6.15 11.93 -6.31
CA ASP A 57 -7.20 11.86 -7.33
C ASP A 57 -8.32 10.94 -6.82
N LEU A 58 -9.38 11.52 -6.25
CA LEU A 58 -10.50 10.79 -5.65
C LEU A 58 -11.63 10.60 -6.65
N ILE A 59 -11.94 9.34 -6.99
CA ILE A 59 -13.01 8.95 -7.91
C ILE A 59 -14.17 8.32 -7.12
N ASN A 60 -15.27 9.05 -6.97
CA ASN A 60 -16.43 8.62 -6.18
C ASN A 60 -17.38 7.71 -6.98
N ARG A 61 -17.00 6.47 -7.16
CA ARG A 61 -17.79 5.39 -7.76
C ARG A 61 -17.14 4.03 -7.49
N GLY A 62 -17.83 2.95 -7.86
CA GLY A 62 -17.24 1.62 -7.87
C GLY A 62 -16.14 1.47 -8.92
N PHE A 63 -15.30 0.47 -8.72
CA PHE A 63 -14.24 0.09 -9.66
C PHE A 63 -14.82 -0.35 -11.02
N ILE A 64 -14.12 0.01 -12.08
CA ILE A 64 -14.33 -0.51 -13.44
C ILE A 64 -13.00 -1.00 -14.02
N PRO A 65 -12.99 -1.99 -14.94
CA PRO A 65 -11.73 -2.54 -15.50
C PRO A 65 -10.81 -1.52 -16.15
N GLY A 66 -11.36 -0.41 -16.68
CA GLY A 66 -10.59 0.69 -17.26
C GLY A 66 -9.76 1.48 -16.22
N ASP A 67 -10.06 1.35 -14.93
CA ASP A 67 -9.26 1.97 -13.87
C ASP A 67 -7.82 1.41 -13.80
N LEU A 68 -7.60 0.22 -14.36
CA LEU A 68 -6.29 -0.41 -14.46
C LEU A 68 -5.44 0.08 -15.63
N ASP A 69 -5.99 0.95 -16.48
CA ASP A 69 -5.23 1.46 -17.61
C ASP A 69 -4.16 2.44 -17.15
N ASP A 70 -2.95 2.28 -17.66
CA ASP A 70 -1.79 3.11 -17.31
C ASP A 70 -1.43 3.16 -15.80
N VAL A 71 -1.59 2.07 -15.09
CA VAL A 71 -1.29 1.92 -13.66
C VAL A 71 -0.05 1.05 -13.46
N ASP A 72 0.88 1.49 -12.60
CA ASP A 72 2.10 0.76 -12.28
C ASP A 72 1.89 -0.24 -11.12
N MET A 73 1.02 0.11 -10.17
CA MET A 73 0.80 -0.67 -8.94
C MET A 73 -0.64 -0.51 -8.45
N VAL A 74 -1.21 -1.57 -7.89
CA VAL A 74 -2.57 -1.55 -7.35
C VAL A 74 -2.61 -1.99 -5.89
N VAL A 75 -3.35 -1.24 -5.08
CA VAL A 75 -3.70 -1.60 -3.71
C VAL A 75 -5.20 -1.90 -3.67
N ILE A 76 -5.56 -3.14 -3.38
CA ILE A 76 -6.93 -3.62 -3.38
C ILE A 76 -7.37 -3.77 -1.91
N ALA A 77 -8.27 -2.91 -1.45
CA ALA A 77 -8.67 -2.81 -0.05
C ALA A 77 -10.16 -2.50 0.11
N THR A 78 -11.02 -3.20 -0.65
CA THR A 78 -12.47 -3.12 -0.47
C THR A 78 -12.95 -4.13 0.58
N ASN A 79 -14.19 -3.96 1.04
CA ASN A 79 -14.85 -4.91 1.94
C ASN A 79 -15.50 -6.09 1.19
N ASN A 80 -15.36 -6.14 -0.13
CA ASN A 80 -15.92 -7.19 -0.99
C ASN A 80 -14.80 -8.14 -1.44
N ALA A 81 -14.64 -9.27 -0.75
CA ALA A 81 -13.59 -10.24 -1.05
C ALA A 81 -13.66 -10.82 -2.47
N PRO A 82 -14.83 -11.21 -3.02
CA PRO A 82 -14.95 -11.64 -4.41
C PRO A 82 -14.47 -10.57 -5.41
N LEU A 83 -14.84 -9.30 -5.21
CA LEU A 83 -14.37 -8.21 -6.05
C LEU A 83 -12.84 -8.03 -5.95
N ASN A 84 -12.29 -8.15 -4.75
CA ASN A 84 -10.84 -8.06 -4.55
C ASN A 84 -10.09 -9.15 -5.33
N GLU A 85 -10.62 -10.37 -5.36
CA GLU A 85 -10.05 -11.50 -6.12
C GLU A 85 -10.18 -11.29 -7.63
N GLU A 86 -11.30 -10.77 -8.09
CA GLU A 86 -11.53 -10.42 -9.50
C GLU A 86 -10.52 -9.37 -9.98
N ILE A 87 -10.35 -8.28 -9.23
CA ILE A 87 -9.38 -7.22 -9.55
C ILE A 87 -7.95 -7.79 -9.53
N ALA A 88 -7.63 -8.65 -8.55
CA ALA A 88 -6.32 -9.29 -8.48
C ALA A 88 -6.02 -10.13 -9.73
N GLY A 89 -7.00 -10.89 -10.22
CA GLY A 89 -6.88 -11.65 -11.48
C GLY A 89 -6.67 -10.76 -12.70
N MET A 90 -7.36 -9.62 -12.76
CA MET A 90 -7.16 -8.64 -13.85
C MET A 90 -5.76 -8.02 -13.80
N CYS A 91 -5.23 -7.73 -12.61
CA CYS A 91 -3.87 -7.23 -12.43
C CYS A 91 -2.83 -8.26 -12.89
N GLU A 92 -3.02 -9.53 -12.53
CA GLU A 92 -2.14 -10.62 -12.93
C GLU A 92 -2.09 -10.78 -14.45
N ALA A 93 -3.26 -10.76 -15.12
CA ALA A 93 -3.35 -10.84 -16.57
C ALA A 93 -2.66 -9.68 -17.30
N ARG A 94 -2.53 -8.53 -16.65
CA ARG A 94 -1.88 -7.32 -17.19
C ARG A 94 -0.43 -7.12 -16.71
N GLY A 95 0.08 -8.00 -15.85
CA GLY A 95 1.41 -7.87 -15.25
C GLY A 95 1.56 -6.68 -14.30
N ILE A 96 0.46 -6.22 -13.70
CA ILE A 96 0.45 -5.12 -12.74
C ILE A 96 0.68 -5.69 -11.33
N ILE A 97 1.68 -5.19 -10.62
CA ILE A 97 1.95 -5.62 -9.24
C ILE A 97 0.86 -5.13 -8.28
N LYS A 98 0.48 -6.01 -7.36
CA LYS A 98 -0.67 -5.77 -6.49
C LYS A 98 -0.45 -6.14 -5.04
N ASN A 99 -1.17 -5.47 -4.17
CA ASN A 99 -1.35 -5.84 -2.77
C ASN A 99 -2.85 -5.97 -2.46
N VAL A 100 -3.25 -7.11 -1.94
CA VAL A 100 -4.65 -7.45 -1.64
C VAL A 100 -4.84 -7.56 -0.14
N SER A 101 -5.61 -6.65 0.45
CA SER A 101 -5.76 -6.55 1.92
C SER A 101 -6.46 -7.76 2.53
N SER A 102 -7.35 -8.42 1.79
CA SER A 102 -8.15 -9.55 2.25
C SER A 102 -7.47 -10.92 2.06
N ASN A 103 -6.41 -11.00 1.24
CA ASN A 103 -5.78 -12.27 0.93
C ASN A 103 -4.29 -12.11 0.61
N GLN A 104 -3.44 -12.48 1.58
CA GLN A 104 -1.98 -12.38 1.44
C GLN A 104 -1.41 -13.23 0.31
N LYS A 105 -2.06 -14.35 -0.06
CA LYS A 105 -1.58 -15.24 -1.12
C LYS A 105 -1.64 -14.62 -2.50
N LEU A 106 -2.45 -13.57 -2.65
CA LEU A 106 -2.61 -12.81 -3.90
C LEU A 106 -1.70 -11.59 -3.97
N CYS A 107 -0.92 -11.31 -2.92
CA CYS A 107 -0.04 -10.17 -2.86
C CYS A 107 1.30 -10.44 -3.56
N ASP A 108 1.73 -9.51 -4.42
CA ASP A 108 3.07 -9.51 -5.02
C ASP A 108 4.08 -8.79 -4.13
N PHE A 109 3.62 -7.88 -3.26
CA PHE A 109 4.44 -7.16 -2.29
C PHE A 109 3.69 -6.94 -0.97
N PHE A 110 4.44 -6.62 0.09
CA PHE A 110 3.90 -6.29 1.41
C PHE A 110 4.26 -4.86 1.80
N PHE A 111 3.36 -4.24 2.57
CA PHE A 111 3.66 -2.97 3.21
C PHE A 111 4.54 -3.22 4.44
N PRO A 112 5.80 -2.76 4.46
CA PRO A 112 6.65 -2.87 5.64
C PRO A 112 6.24 -1.85 6.71
N ALA A 113 6.60 -2.12 7.97
CA ALA A 113 6.72 -1.05 8.93
C ALA A 113 7.94 -0.20 8.56
N THR A 114 7.75 1.08 8.32
CA THR A 114 8.81 1.94 7.79
C THR A 114 9.30 2.93 8.84
N ILE A 115 10.62 3.10 8.90
CA ILE A 115 11.27 4.22 9.59
C ILE A 115 11.94 5.06 8.52
N LEU A 116 11.64 6.35 8.53
CA LEU A 116 12.20 7.32 7.59
C LEU A 116 12.95 8.37 8.40
N THR A 117 14.24 8.53 8.15
CA THR A 117 15.09 9.60 8.67
C THR A 117 15.70 10.37 7.51
N ASP A 118 16.47 11.42 7.80
CA ASP A 118 17.12 12.22 6.75
C ASP A 118 18.13 11.40 5.93
N ASP A 119 18.73 10.37 6.55
CA ASP A 119 19.85 9.62 5.95
C ASP A 119 19.51 8.14 5.70
N ILE A 120 18.48 7.59 6.36
CA ILE A 120 18.23 6.13 6.37
C ILE A 120 16.74 5.84 6.20
N ILE A 121 16.45 4.88 5.34
CA ILE A 121 15.12 4.25 5.23
C ILE A 121 15.23 2.82 5.72
N VAL A 122 14.38 2.43 6.66
CA VAL A 122 14.28 1.06 7.16
C VAL A 122 12.91 0.50 6.84
N GLY A 123 12.88 -0.66 6.19
CA GLY A 123 11.66 -1.44 5.97
C GLY A 123 11.72 -2.74 6.77
N ILE A 124 10.70 -3.01 7.59
CA ILE A 124 10.62 -4.20 8.44
C ILE A 124 9.38 -5.00 8.07
N CYS A 125 9.56 -6.27 7.76
CA CYS A 125 8.49 -7.18 7.38
C CYS A 125 8.65 -8.52 8.09
N SER A 126 7.57 -9.00 8.72
CA SER A 126 7.49 -10.33 9.35
C SER A 126 6.88 -11.39 8.41
N GLY A 127 6.81 -11.10 7.10
CA GLY A 127 6.16 -11.98 6.13
C GLY A 127 4.63 -12.04 6.31
N GLY A 128 4.03 -11.04 6.95
CA GLY A 128 2.59 -10.97 7.20
C GLY A 128 2.09 -11.84 8.36
N ASN A 129 3.00 -12.52 9.08
CA ASN A 129 2.59 -13.49 10.10
C ASN A 129 2.29 -12.84 11.47
N ASP A 130 3.07 -11.84 11.88
CA ASP A 130 2.92 -11.22 13.20
C ASP A 130 3.19 -9.71 13.17
N PRO A 131 2.13 -8.89 13.12
CA PRO A 131 2.27 -7.44 13.18
C PRO A 131 2.87 -6.91 14.48
N SER A 132 2.75 -7.66 15.61
CA SER A 132 3.26 -7.22 16.90
C SER A 132 4.79 -7.26 16.94
N VAL A 133 5.39 -8.30 16.37
CA VAL A 133 6.85 -8.42 16.21
C VAL A 133 7.40 -7.27 15.37
N THR A 134 6.75 -6.97 14.26
CA THR A 134 7.15 -5.87 13.39
C THR A 134 7.05 -4.51 14.08
N LYS A 135 6.00 -4.30 14.87
CA LYS A 135 5.80 -3.06 15.65
C LYS A 135 6.86 -2.89 16.72
N SER A 136 7.17 -3.97 17.48
CA SER A 136 8.21 -3.94 18.52
C SER A 136 9.59 -3.68 17.91
N ALA A 137 9.98 -4.43 16.88
CA ALA A 137 11.25 -4.26 16.20
C ALA A 137 11.41 -2.83 15.64
N ARG A 138 10.33 -2.26 15.08
CA ARG A 138 10.34 -0.87 14.61
C ARG A 138 10.66 0.11 15.73
N ALA A 139 10.01 -0.04 16.89
CA ALA A 139 10.20 0.84 18.04
C ALA A 139 11.66 0.80 18.56
N ASP A 140 12.23 -0.40 18.66
CA ASP A 140 13.61 -0.59 19.11
C ASP A 140 14.63 0.02 18.15
N ILE A 141 14.45 -0.20 16.85
CA ILE A 141 15.32 0.36 15.81
C ILE A 141 15.19 1.89 15.78
N GLU A 142 13.98 2.43 15.85
CA GLU A 142 13.75 3.88 15.87
C GLU A 142 14.44 4.53 17.08
N LYS A 143 14.37 3.91 18.26
CA LYS A 143 15.06 4.36 19.47
C LYS A 143 16.58 4.33 19.29
N PHE A 144 17.09 3.24 18.71
CA PHE A 144 18.53 3.09 18.42
C PHE A 144 19.03 4.20 17.47
N LEU A 145 18.30 4.47 16.39
CA LEU A 145 18.68 5.49 15.40
C LEU A 145 18.66 6.91 16.00
N LYS A 146 17.69 7.23 16.87
CA LYS A 146 17.62 8.51 17.57
C LYS A 146 18.82 8.74 18.51
N ASN A 147 19.35 7.67 19.11
CA ASN A 147 20.47 7.75 20.05
C ASN A 147 21.85 7.81 19.36
N ARG A 148 21.91 7.66 18.02
CA ARG A 148 23.18 7.80 17.24
C ARG A 148 23.53 9.26 16.88
N ARG A 149 22.59 10.17 17.11
CA ARG A 149 22.80 11.63 16.98
C ARG A 149 23.16 12.21 18.34
#